data_519c54e3ecdd6eec574fae9060216bb0
#
_entry.id   519c54e3ecdd6eec574fae9060216bb0
#
_cell.length_a   1.000
_cell.length_b   1.000
_cell.length_c   1.000
_cell.angle_alpha   90.00
_cell.angle_beta   90.00
_cell.angle_gamma   90.00
#
_symmetry.space_group_name_H-M   'P 1'
#
loop_
_entity.id
_entity.type
_entity.pdbx_description
1 polymer ?
#
loop_
_entity_poly.entity_id
_entity_poly.type
_entity_poly.pdbx_seq_one_letter_code
_entity_poly.pdbx_strand_id
1 'polypeptide(L)'
;MIRFVLQKIKNKKWLTTCLLLGLVFLVAAVSCQPMFKAGSLNKMLLDSFHNAGEEAEAYPTVIGRTGAYVTEKRQTAAAVLDGVKGYQQTWEKYLGSIKAVNTQTILTLDEQSAQGAYGGKGKYLKVSYMPDMLAHTQVLVGEDYDAYAGNLYGCMLSESVMDACGFTVGETLEFPLWTDADGETLKLQICGIFKEADSTDTFWYTAPNTMEQEMFVSEETFDAIVKQFAPEKINYATNVLLDYTKINQKNVADVQYYIEQFHKEDESFTDSFLNLLKQYQKDKKTIDITLWVLELPLLGLVLAFIYMVTGQIIDTEQGEIAMMRSRGYRRSQIVALYALQACILCLVALLIGTPLGYGLCKLAASTTDFLTFHAGNLSMYHFTPVMLVYGLAASAVGILFILIPVVIHSGVSIVQQKSDQKINKKMFWEKYFLDIVLLGVSIYLLHNFNQEIDKIRARALLGAKMDPLIFLDSVLFIVAMGLVVLRLL
;
A
#
# COMPACT_ATOMS: atom_id res chain seq x y z
N MET A 1 -19.81 33.19 33.45
CA MET A 1 -20.15 31.80 33.05
C MET A 1 -18.95 30.86 33.12
N ILE A 2 -17.84 31.13 32.43
CA ILE A 2 -16.65 30.26 32.41
C ILE A 2 -16.11 29.94 33.82
N ARG A 3 -15.94 30.97 34.68
CA ARG A 3 -15.46 30.79 36.06
C ARG A 3 -16.37 29.90 36.90
N PHE A 4 -17.67 29.95 36.68
CA PHE A 4 -18.66 29.10 37.35
C PHE A 4 -18.54 27.65 36.87
N VAL A 5 -18.40 27.43 35.56
CA VAL A 5 -18.21 26.09 34.99
C VAL A 5 -16.90 25.47 35.48
N LEU A 6 -15.78 26.19 35.50
CA LEU A 6 -14.52 25.72 36.06
C LEU A 6 -14.59 25.33 37.53
N GLN A 7 -15.31 26.12 38.32
CA GLN A 7 -15.53 25.85 39.75
C GLN A 7 -16.41 24.59 39.95
N LYS A 8 -17.40 24.40 39.08
CA LYS A 8 -18.25 23.20 39.04
C LYS A 8 -17.45 21.94 38.70
N ILE A 9 -16.59 21.99 37.67
CA ILE A 9 -15.66 20.93 37.31
C ILE A 9 -14.77 20.56 38.50
N LYS A 10 -14.24 21.55 39.21
CA LYS A 10 -13.38 21.35 40.37
C LYS A 10 -14.09 20.71 41.57
N ASN A 11 -15.38 21.00 41.78
CA ASN A 11 -16.14 20.48 42.91
C ASN A 11 -16.56 18.99 42.71
N LYS A 12 -16.80 18.56 41.46
CA LYS A 12 -17.21 17.20 41.14
C LYS A 12 -16.14 16.45 40.33
N LYS A 13 -14.94 16.42 40.85
CA LYS A 13 -13.73 15.92 40.16
C LYS A 13 -13.91 14.52 39.61
N TRP A 14 -14.45 13.56 40.37
CA TRP A 14 -14.52 12.15 40.01
C TRP A 14 -15.38 11.90 38.76
N LEU A 15 -16.64 12.32 38.77
CA LEU A 15 -17.56 12.16 37.64
C LEU A 15 -17.11 12.90 36.39
N THR A 16 -16.57 14.12 36.58
CA THR A 16 -16.03 14.91 35.46
C THR A 16 -14.78 14.27 34.86
N THR A 17 -13.93 13.65 35.69
CA THR A 17 -12.75 12.90 35.19
C THR A 17 -13.17 11.66 34.42
N CYS A 18 -14.18 10.92 34.90
CA CYS A 18 -14.74 9.77 34.17
C CYS A 18 -15.29 10.20 32.79
N LEU A 19 -16.03 11.32 32.74
CA LEU A 19 -16.54 11.87 31.48
C LEU A 19 -15.40 12.32 30.55
N LEU A 20 -14.39 12.98 31.10
CA LEU A 20 -13.21 13.38 30.34
C LEU A 20 -12.46 12.18 29.76
N LEU A 21 -12.27 11.12 30.56
CA LEU A 21 -11.65 9.89 30.09
C LEU A 21 -12.44 9.26 28.92
N GLY A 22 -13.78 9.19 29.04
CA GLY A 22 -14.61 8.71 27.93
C GLY A 22 -14.44 9.54 26.66
N LEU A 23 -14.39 10.88 26.79
CA LEU A 23 -14.16 11.77 25.65
C LEU A 23 -12.75 11.63 25.06
N VAL A 24 -11.73 11.48 25.91
CA VAL A 24 -10.35 11.25 25.47
C VAL A 24 -10.25 9.93 24.68
N PHE A 25 -10.87 8.86 25.16
CA PHE A 25 -10.91 7.59 24.44
C PHE A 25 -11.68 7.69 23.12
N LEU A 26 -12.81 8.40 23.09
CA LEU A 26 -13.57 8.65 21.86
C LEU A 26 -12.70 9.37 20.81
N VAL A 27 -12.06 10.46 21.22
CA VAL A 27 -11.19 11.23 20.32
C VAL A 27 -9.98 10.42 19.89
N ALA A 28 -9.35 9.67 20.80
CA ALA A 28 -8.19 8.84 20.50
C ALA A 28 -8.51 7.73 19.51
N ALA A 29 -9.62 7.01 19.71
CA ALA A 29 -10.05 5.93 18.81
C ALA A 29 -10.33 6.46 17.40
N VAL A 30 -11.18 7.50 17.29
CA VAL A 30 -11.58 8.05 15.98
C VAL A 30 -10.41 8.74 15.26
N SER A 31 -9.52 9.42 15.96
CA SER A 31 -8.35 10.07 15.34
C SER A 31 -7.25 9.08 14.93
N CYS A 32 -7.16 7.91 15.57
CA CYS A 32 -6.24 6.84 15.20
C CYS A 32 -6.56 6.24 13.83
N GLN A 33 -7.84 6.08 13.49
CA GLN A 33 -8.32 5.35 12.30
C GLN A 33 -7.70 5.81 10.97
N PRO A 34 -7.73 7.10 10.58
CA PRO A 34 -7.23 7.52 9.27
C PRO A 34 -5.72 7.28 9.10
N MET A 35 -4.97 7.38 10.19
CA MET A 35 -3.54 7.13 10.19
C MET A 35 -3.23 5.64 10.10
N PHE A 36 -3.92 4.80 10.89
CA PHE A 36 -3.76 3.36 10.86
C PHE A 36 -4.12 2.79 9.47
N LYS A 37 -5.24 3.25 8.90
CA LYS A 37 -5.66 2.89 7.56
C LYS A 37 -4.59 3.25 6.52
N ALA A 38 -4.10 4.50 6.53
CA ALA A 38 -3.09 4.96 5.57
C ALA A 38 -1.79 4.17 5.69
N GLY A 39 -1.31 3.94 6.92
CA GLY A 39 -0.10 3.18 7.16
C GLY A 39 -0.22 1.71 6.76
N SER A 40 -1.33 1.06 7.12
CA SER A 40 -1.59 -0.34 6.77
C SER A 40 -1.74 -0.56 5.27
N LEU A 41 -2.42 0.36 4.56
CA LEU A 41 -2.57 0.28 3.11
C LEU A 41 -1.24 0.52 2.37
N ASN A 42 -0.41 1.46 2.84
CA ASN A 42 0.92 1.67 2.27
C ASN A 42 1.83 0.47 2.52
N LYS A 43 1.79 -0.09 3.73
CA LYS A 43 2.53 -1.31 4.06
C LYS A 43 2.11 -2.48 3.17
N MET A 44 0.80 -2.73 3.07
CA MET A 44 0.27 -3.81 2.22
C MET A 44 0.72 -3.66 0.76
N LEU A 45 0.72 -2.44 0.22
CA LEU A 45 1.16 -2.18 -1.14
C LEU A 45 2.66 -2.48 -1.32
N LEU A 46 3.49 -2.03 -0.38
CA LEU A 46 4.93 -2.26 -0.42
C LEU A 46 5.28 -3.74 -0.26
N ASP A 47 4.64 -4.43 0.70
CA ASP A 47 4.81 -5.87 0.91
C ASP A 47 4.35 -6.66 -0.33
N SER A 48 3.28 -6.22 -1.01
CA SER A 48 2.82 -6.84 -2.26
C SER A 48 3.83 -6.70 -3.39
N PHE A 49 4.49 -5.54 -3.52
CA PHE A 49 5.57 -5.36 -4.50
C PHE A 49 6.79 -6.21 -4.15
N HIS A 50 7.18 -6.23 -2.88
CA HIS A 50 8.32 -7.01 -2.43
C HIS A 50 8.12 -8.51 -2.69
N ASN A 51 6.98 -9.05 -2.27
CA ASN A 51 6.64 -10.46 -2.48
C ASN A 51 6.57 -10.81 -3.98
N ALA A 52 5.97 -9.93 -4.81
CA ALA A 52 5.92 -10.14 -6.25
C ALA A 52 7.32 -10.14 -6.88
N GLY A 53 8.23 -9.31 -6.38
CA GLY A 53 9.63 -9.31 -6.81
C GLY A 53 10.38 -10.57 -6.41
N GLU A 54 10.17 -11.05 -5.17
CA GLU A 54 10.77 -12.31 -4.70
C GLU A 54 10.23 -13.55 -5.45
N GLU A 55 8.90 -13.60 -5.67
CA GLU A 55 8.27 -14.72 -6.42
C GLU A 55 8.69 -14.77 -7.88
N ALA A 56 8.89 -13.62 -8.51
CA ALA A 56 9.30 -13.53 -9.91
C ALA A 56 10.83 -13.56 -10.11
N GLU A 57 11.61 -13.51 -9.02
CA GLU A 57 13.06 -13.29 -9.04
C GLU A 57 13.46 -12.10 -9.93
N ALA A 58 12.61 -11.06 -9.97
CA ALA A 58 12.75 -9.91 -10.84
C ALA A 58 12.30 -8.62 -10.15
N TYR A 59 12.69 -7.46 -10.71
CA TYR A 59 12.25 -6.17 -10.19
C TYR A 59 10.72 -6.02 -10.33
N PRO A 60 9.99 -5.64 -9.25
CA PRO A 60 8.53 -5.78 -9.21
C PRO A 60 7.77 -4.79 -10.08
N THR A 61 8.33 -3.60 -10.35
CA THR A 61 7.63 -2.52 -11.06
C THR A 61 8.35 -2.09 -12.31
N VAL A 62 8.08 -2.80 -13.38
CA VAL A 62 8.66 -2.55 -14.69
C VAL A 62 7.58 -2.20 -15.68
N ILE A 63 7.85 -1.19 -16.48
CA ILE A 63 7.13 -0.89 -17.71
C ILE A 63 8.07 -1.07 -18.89
N GLY A 64 7.56 -1.68 -19.93
CA GLY A 64 8.37 -2.01 -21.08
C GLY A 64 7.70 -1.68 -22.41
N ARG A 65 8.51 -1.66 -23.44
CA ARG A 65 8.05 -1.58 -24.81
C ARG A 65 8.99 -2.34 -25.72
N THR A 66 8.42 -3.08 -26.65
CA THR A 66 9.14 -3.73 -27.73
C THR A 66 8.73 -3.13 -29.06
N GLY A 67 9.62 -3.14 -30.02
CA GLY A 67 9.30 -2.63 -31.35
C GLY A 67 10.47 -2.77 -32.32
N ALA A 68 10.31 -2.24 -33.51
CA ALA A 68 11.34 -2.25 -34.52
C ALA A 68 11.37 -0.95 -35.30
N TYR A 69 12.56 -0.53 -35.70
CA TYR A 69 12.77 0.58 -36.63
C TYR A 69 13.33 0.05 -37.95
N VAL A 70 12.79 0.50 -39.05
CA VAL A 70 13.32 0.19 -40.36
C VAL A 70 14.67 0.91 -40.56
N THR A 71 15.69 0.14 -40.96
CA THR A 71 17.08 0.66 -41.09
C THR A 71 17.23 1.78 -42.13
N GLU A 72 16.39 1.82 -43.18
CA GLU A 72 16.36 2.93 -44.12
C GLU A 72 16.17 4.30 -43.46
N LYS A 73 15.46 4.34 -42.31
CA LYS A 73 15.17 5.59 -41.58
C LYS A 73 16.13 5.84 -40.43
N ARG A 74 16.70 4.79 -39.83
CA ARG A 74 17.60 4.87 -38.68
C ARG A 74 18.71 3.86 -38.82
N GLN A 75 19.89 4.33 -39.16
CA GLN A 75 21.07 3.52 -39.51
C GLN A 75 22.07 3.33 -38.36
N THR A 76 21.79 3.89 -37.19
CA THR A 76 22.72 3.83 -36.04
C THR A 76 21.98 3.48 -34.74
N ALA A 77 22.68 2.81 -33.85
CA ALA A 77 22.22 2.50 -32.52
C ALA A 77 21.75 3.76 -31.77
N ALA A 78 22.56 4.83 -31.82
CA ALA A 78 22.23 6.10 -31.18
C ALA A 78 20.89 6.69 -31.68
N ALA A 79 20.62 6.63 -33.01
CA ALA A 79 19.36 7.14 -33.55
C ALA A 79 18.12 6.35 -33.13
N VAL A 80 18.29 5.04 -32.91
CA VAL A 80 17.21 4.17 -32.35
C VAL A 80 16.99 4.48 -30.88
N LEU A 81 18.06 4.58 -30.09
CA LEU A 81 18.01 4.91 -28.68
C LEU A 81 17.33 6.26 -28.41
N ASP A 82 17.64 7.30 -29.22
CA ASP A 82 16.99 8.62 -29.10
C ASP A 82 15.48 8.52 -29.37
N GLY A 83 15.05 7.66 -30.29
CA GLY A 83 13.65 7.40 -30.51
C GLY A 83 12.97 6.73 -29.32
N VAL A 84 13.66 5.79 -28.68
CA VAL A 84 13.18 5.09 -27.49
C VAL A 84 13.10 6.01 -26.28
N LYS A 85 14.09 6.89 -26.08
CA LYS A 85 14.07 7.90 -24.98
C LYS A 85 12.82 8.77 -25.00
N GLY A 86 12.25 9.06 -26.18
CA GLY A 86 11.01 9.82 -26.28
C GLY A 86 9.82 9.16 -25.59
N TYR A 87 9.73 7.83 -25.62
CA TYR A 87 8.69 7.08 -24.90
C TYR A 87 8.90 7.14 -23.40
N GLN A 88 10.14 6.96 -22.93
CA GLN A 88 10.48 7.07 -21.51
C GLN A 88 10.10 8.43 -20.95
N GLN A 89 10.45 9.52 -21.64
CA GLN A 89 10.09 10.88 -21.22
C GLN A 89 8.56 11.09 -21.14
N THR A 90 7.81 10.47 -22.03
CA THR A 90 6.35 10.51 -21.99
C THR A 90 5.81 9.81 -20.75
N TRP A 91 6.30 8.61 -20.45
CA TRP A 91 5.90 7.86 -19.25
C TRP A 91 6.24 8.62 -17.97
N GLU A 92 7.47 9.15 -17.85
CA GLU A 92 7.91 9.95 -16.70
C GLU A 92 7.04 11.19 -16.47
N LYS A 93 6.59 11.84 -17.56
CA LYS A 93 5.70 12.99 -17.48
C LYS A 93 4.35 12.64 -16.86
N TYR A 94 3.76 11.52 -17.24
CA TYR A 94 2.46 11.09 -16.71
C TYR A 94 2.55 10.47 -15.33
N LEU A 95 3.61 9.72 -15.04
CA LEU A 95 3.85 9.10 -13.73
C LEU A 95 4.39 10.08 -12.68
N GLY A 96 4.82 11.26 -13.06
CA GLY A 96 5.09 12.43 -12.23
C GLY A 96 6.13 12.24 -11.12
N SER A 97 5.66 11.80 -9.94
CA SER A 97 6.53 11.58 -8.77
C SER A 97 7.28 10.25 -8.78
N ILE A 98 6.89 9.34 -9.66
CA ILE A 98 7.50 8.02 -9.79
C ILE A 98 8.53 8.12 -10.90
N LYS A 99 9.81 8.04 -10.53
CA LYS A 99 10.91 8.12 -11.47
C LYS A 99 11.46 6.75 -11.80
N ALA A 100 12.11 6.66 -12.94
CA ALA A 100 12.92 5.51 -13.26
C ALA A 100 14.09 5.40 -12.28
N VAL A 101 14.30 4.19 -11.75
CA VAL A 101 15.50 3.81 -11.01
C VAL A 101 16.59 3.46 -12.01
N ASN A 102 16.22 2.70 -13.02
CA ASN A 102 17.09 2.29 -14.10
C ASN A 102 16.29 2.08 -15.39
N THR A 103 16.98 2.06 -16.52
CA THR A 103 16.42 1.75 -17.83
C THR A 103 17.35 0.78 -18.55
N GLN A 104 16.85 -0.41 -18.87
CA GLN A 104 17.54 -1.36 -19.71
C GLN A 104 16.98 -1.27 -21.12
N THR A 105 17.82 -1.01 -22.11
CA THR A 105 17.44 -1.02 -23.53
C THR A 105 18.37 -1.93 -24.29
N ILE A 106 17.81 -2.92 -24.99
CA ILE A 106 18.54 -3.85 -25.82
C ILE A 106 18.13 -3.59 -27.28
N LEU A 107 19.09 -3.39 -28.13
CA LEU A 107 18.91 -3.35 -29.58
C LEU A 107 19.33 -4.69 -30.15
N THR A 108 18.51 -5.29 -31.01
CA THR A 108 18.80 -6.61 -31.59
C THR A 108 18.55 -6.60 -33.09
N LEU A 109 19.41 -7.25 -33.81
CA LEU A 109 19.16 -7.60 -35.21
C LEU A 109 18.36 -8.91 -35.27
N ASP A 110 17.74 -9.18 -36.42
CA ASP A 110 16.92 -10.40 -36.58
C ASP A 110 17.77 -11.66 -36.35
N GLU A 111 17.14 -12.66 -35.76
CA GLU A 111 17.75 -13.95 -35.47
C GLU A 111 18.21 -14.63 -36.74
N GLN A 112 19.46 -15.09 -36.74
CA GLN A 112 20.07 -15.76 -37.89
C GLN A 112 20.82 -17.04 -37.47
N SER A 113 20.90 -18.00 -38.40
CA SER A 113 21.68 -19.21 -38.18
C SER A 113 23.18 -18.88 -38.22
N ALA A 114 23.85 -19.08 -37.10
CA ALA A 114 25.30 -18.94 -36.94
C ALA A 114 25.95 -20.34 -37.12
N GLN A 115 27.03 -20.42 -37.86
CA GLN A 115 27.84 -21.61 -38.01
C GLN A 115 29.21 -21.41 -37.35
N GLY A 116 29.56 -22.28 -36.41
CA GLY A 116 30.89 -22.27 -35.79
C GLY A 116 31.91 -22.97 -36.67
N ALA A 117 33.17 -22.61 -36.50
CA ALA A 117 34.31 -23.16 -37.29
C ALA A 117 34.50 -24.67 -37.11
N TYR A 118 34.00 -25.28 -36.04
CA TYR A 118 34.13 -26.69 -35.74
C TYR A 118 32.95 -27.55 -36.17
N GLY A 119 32.08 -27.04 -37.07
CA GLY A 119 31.06 -27.85 -37.74
C GLY A 119 29.86 -28.27 -36.87
N GLY A 120 29.60 -27.54 -35.82
CA GLY A 120 28.36 -27.67 -35.00
C GLY A 120 27.12 -27.40 -35.87
N LYS A 121 25.97 -28.01 -35.54
CA LYS A 121 24.69 -27.65 -36.15
C LYS A 121 24.48 -26.13 -35.94
N GLY A 122 24.12 -25.43 -37.02
CA GLY A 122 23.84 -24.00 -36.97
C GLY A 122 22.89 -23.68 -35.81
N LYS A 123 23.31 -22.73 -34.99
CA LYS A 123 22.51 -22.22 -33.88
C LYS A 123 21.93 -20.87 -34.29
N TYR A 124 20.72 -20.61 -33.86
CA TYR A 124 20.09 -19.31 -34.09
C TYR A 124 20.53 -18.32 -33.02
N LEU A 125 21.16 -17.23 -33.46
CA LEU A 125 21.67 -16.19 -32.59
C LEU A 125 21.22 -14.80 -33.08
N LYS A 126 21.15 -13.87 -32.17
CA LYS A 126 20.84 -12.45 -32.40
C LYS A 126 22.07 -11.60 -32.07
N VAL A 127 22.44 -10.72 -32.96
CA VAL A 127 23.45 -9.70 -32.69
C VAL A 127 22.78 -8.58 -31.92
N SER A 128 23.28 -8.31 -30.73
CA SER A 128 22.65 -7.40 -29.77
C SER A 128 23.64 -6.33 -29.31
N TYR A 129 23.12 -5.15 -29.04
CA TYR A 129 23.85 -4.06 -28.41
C TYR A 129 23.05 -3.55 -27.19
N MET A 130 23.73 -3.36 -26.09
CA MET A 130 23.17 -2.78 -24.86
C MET A 130 24.10 -1.70 -24.35
N PRO A 131 23.61 -0.44 -24.20
CA PRO A 131 24.39 0.66 -23.62
C PRO A 131 24.88 0.33 -22.22
N ASP A 132 26.09 0.77 -21.88
CA ASP A 132 26.73 0.66 -20.57
C ASP A 132 26.87 -0.78 -20.01
N MET A 133 26.64 -1.82 -20.82
CA MET A 133 26.65 -3.22 -20.39
C MET A 133 27.97 -3.61 -19.71
N LEU A 134 29.13 -3.19 -20.24
CA LEU A 134 30.45 -3.58 -19.71
C LEU A 134 30.66 -3.14 -18.27
N ALA A 135 30.09 -1.99 -17.86
CA ALA A 135 30.20 -1.51 -16.49
C ALA A 135 29.50 -2.41 -15.46
N HIS A 136 28.56 -3.24 -15.92
CA HIS A 136 27.70 -4.12 -15.10
C HIS A 136 28.00 -5.61 -15.33
N THR A 137 29.07 -5.94 -16.05
CA THR A 137 29.48 -7.31 -16.37
C THR A 137 30.82 -7.68 -15.75
N GLN A 138 30.98 -8.97 -15.48
CA GLN A 138 32.25 -9.57 -15.14
C GLN A 138 32.67 -10.51 -16.28
N VAL A 139 33.80 -10.26 -16.92
CA VAL A 139 34.40 -11.16 -17.89
C VAL A 139 34.95 -12.40 -17.17
N LEU A 140 34.52 -13.58 -17.55
CA LEU A 140 34.93 -14.85 -16.96
C LEU A 140 36.15 -15.45 -17.69
N VAL A 141 36.10 -15.41 -19.04
CA VAL A 141 37.14 -15.95 -19.91
C VAL A 141 37.28 -15.04 -21.11
N GLY A 142 38.53 -14.83 -21.59
CA GLY A 142 38.81 -13.97 -22.73
C GLY A 142 38.92 -12.49 -22.37
N GLU A 143 38.53 -11.63 -23.30
CA GLU A 143 38.59 -10.16 -23.21
C GLU A 143 37.20 -9.60 -23.54
N ASP A 144 36.94 -8.36 -23.09
CA ASP A 144 35.73 -7.66 -23.52
C ASP A 144 35.85 -7.19 -24.98
N TYR A 145 34.72 -6.85 -25.59
CA TYR A 145 34.71 -6.45 -27.02
C TYR A 145 35.36 -5.11 -27.28
N ASP A 146 35.56 -4.22 -26.31
CA ASP A 146 36.27 -2.95 -26.46
C ASP A 146 37.79 -3.13 -26.34
N ALA A 147 38.25 -4.09 -25.54
CA ALA A 147 39.66 -4.45 -25.42
C ALA A 147 40.16 -5.33 -26.55
N TYR A 148 39.26 -5.99 -27.26
CA TYR A 148 39.60 -6.92 -28.35
C TYR A 148 40.21 -6.23 -29.54
N ALA A 149 41.45 -6.62 -29.90
CA ALA A 149 42.26 -6.03 -30.98
C ALA A 149 42.43 -6.97 -32.18
N GLY A 150 41.50 -7.91 -32.42
CA GLY A 150 41.57 -8.83 -33.54
C GLY A 150 41.18 -8.20 -34.90
N ASN A 151 41.33 -8.99 -35.96
CA ASN A 151 41.00 -8.54 -37.33
C ASN A 151 39.51 -8.70 -37.70
N LEU A 152 38.75 -9.39 -36.91
CA LEU A 152 37.29 -9.61 -37.07
C LEU A 152 36.53 -8.82 -36.01
N TYR A 153 35.23 -8.65 -36.21
CA TYR A 153 34.38 -8.03 -35.20
C TYR A 153 34.30 -8.93 -33.95
N GLY A 154 34.61 -8.36 -32.77
CA GLY A 154 34.54 -9.06 -31.49
C GLY A 154 33.09 -9.14 -30.94
N CYS A 155 32.71 -10.29 -30.37
CA CYS A 155 31.46 -10.42 -29.65
C CYS A 155 31.65 -11.17 -28.33
N MET A 156 30.80 -10.85 -27.36
CA MET A 156 30.74 -11.54 -26.07
C MET A 156 29.46 -12.36 -25.94
N LEU A 157 29.54 -13.51 -25.31
CA LEU A 157 28.42 -14.38 -25.01
C LEU A 157 28.25 -14.51 -23.48
N SER A 158 27.01 -14.66 -23.02
CA SER A 158 26.79 -15.07 -21.64
C SER A 158 27.22 -16.52 -21.43
N GLU A 159 27.52 -16.88 -20.19
CA GLU A 159 27.88 -18.23 -19.80
C GLU A 159 26.79 -19.25 -20.24
N SER A 160 25.51 -18.90 -20.10
CA SER A 160 24.39 -19.74 -20.50
C SER A 160 24.31 -19.98 -22.02
N VAL A 161 24.61 -18.96 -22.85
CA VAL A 161 24.64 -19.13 -24.32
C VAL A 161 25.81 -20.01 -24.73
N MET A 162 26.97 -19.86 -24.08
CA MET A 162 28.11 -20.72 -24.31
C MET A 162 27.80 -22.19 -24.05
N ASP A 163 27.20 -22.49 -22.88
CA ASP A 163 26.84 -23.83 -22.48
C ASP A 163 25.77 -24.43 -23.41
N ALA A 164 24.75 -23.65 -23.78
CA ALA A 164 23.65 -24.09 -24.66
C ALA A 164 24.13 -24.33 -26.09
N CYS A 165 25.06 -23.56 -26.59
CA CYS A 165 25.54 -23.62 -27.97
C CYS A 165 26.79 -24.47 -28.13
N GLY A 166 27.60 -24.63 -27.07
CA GLY A 166 28.85 -25.42 -27.12
C GLY A 166 29.97 -24.70 -27.87
N PHE A 167 29.93 -23.35 -27.92
CA PHE A 167 30.99 -22.55 -28.55
C PHE A 167 32.17 -22.35 -27.59
N THR A 168 33.31 -21.89 -28.14
CA THR A 168 34.51 -21.61 -27.36
C THR A 168 35.05 -20.20 -27.62
N VAL A 169 35.74 -19.60 -26.64
CA VAL A 169 36.42 -18.32 -26.85
C VAL A 169 37.48 -18.45 -27.93
N GLY A 170 37.54 -17.47 -28.83
CA GLY A 170 38.41 -17.49 -30.02
C GLY A 170 37.77 -18.13 -31.24
N GLU A 171 36.61 -18.79 -31.13
CA GLU A 171 35.89 -19.37 -32.27
C GLU A 171 35.27 -18.26 -33.12
N THR A 172 35.29 -18.47 -34.43
CA THR A 172 34.67 -17.54 -35.40
C THR A 172 33.29 -18.08 -35.79
N LEU A 173 32.27 -17.26 -35.63
CA LEU A 173 30.89 -17.50 -36.03
C LEU A 173 30.64 -16.88 -37.39
N GLU A 174 30.15 -17.63 -38.34
CA GLU A 174 29.78 -17.17 -39.67
C GLU A 174 28.25 -17.17 -39.82
N PHE A 175 27.73 -16.08 -40.41
CA PHE A 175 26.31 -15.88 -40.67
C PHE A 175 26.07 -15.90 -42.20
N PRO A 176 25.78 -17.05 -42.77
CA PRO A 176 25.70 -17.22 -44.20
C PRO A 176 24.62 -16.42 -44.91
N LEU A 177 23.57 -16.03 -44.18
CA LEU A 177 22.44 -15.27 -44.72
C LEU A 177 22.70 -13.75 -44.74
N TRP A 178 23.73 -13.27 -44.02
CA TRP A 178 24.11 -11.88 -44.03
C TRP A 178 25.35 -11.68 -44.90
N THR A 179 25.12 -11.19 -46.13
CA THR A 179 26.15 -10.92 -47.12
C THR A 179 26.19 -9.43 -47.41
N ASP A 180 27.37 -8.91 -47.55
CA ASP A 180 27.58 -7.53 -47.98
C ASP A 180 27.47 -7.36 -49.51
N ALA A 181 27.74 -6.15 -50.02
CA ALA A 181 27.67 -5.83 -51.43
C ALA A 181 28.72 -6.60 -52.29
N ASP A 182 29.81 -7.06 -51.69
CA ASP A 182 30.88 -7.82 -52.32
C ASP A 182 30.67 -9.34 -52.24
N GLY A 183 29.61 -9.75 -51.53
CA GLY A 183 29.25 -11.19 -51.36
C GLY A 183 29.95 -11.86 -50.16
N GLU A 184 30.66 -11.08 -49.33
CA GLU A 184 31.29 -11.61 -48.12
C GLU A 184 30.25 -11.78 -46.99
N THR A 185 30.36 -12.88 -46.26
CA THR A 185 29.45 -13.18 -45.12
C THR A 185 29.92 -12.47 -43.84
N LEU A 186 28.95 -12.14 -42.97
CA LEU A 186 29.27 -11.64 -41.67
C LEU A 186 30.00 -12.67 -40.81
N LYS A 187 31.17 -12.26 -40.27
CA LYS A 187 31.98 -13.10 -39.38
C LYS A 187 32.23 -12.36 -38.09
N LEU A 188 31.89 -13.00 -36.95
CA LEU A 188 32.12 -12.50 -35.62
C LEU A 188 33.04 -13.46 -34.86
N GLN A 189 33.98 -12.95 -34.11
CA GLN A 189 34.85 -13.75 -33.23
C GLN A 189 34.41 -13.64 -31.78
N ILE A 190 34.23 -14.76 -31.12
CA ILE A 190 33.91 -14.80 -29.68
C ILE A 190 35.17 -14.35 -28.93
N CYS A 191 35.19 -13.12 -28.43
CA CYS A 191 36.32 -12.56 -27.70
C CYS A 191 36.25 -12.88 -26.20
N GLY A 192 35.05 -13.00 -25.62
CA GLY A 192 34.91 -13.27 -24.22
C GLY A 192 33.56 -13.85 -23.80
N ILE A 193 33.56 -14.40 -22.60
CA ILE A 193 32.38 -14.90 -21.89
C ILE A 193 32.16 -14.01 -20.67
N PHE A 194 30.93 -13.63 -20.42
CA PHE A 194 30.57 -12.77 -19.30
C PHE A 194 29.41 -13.33 -18.47
N LYS A 195 29.32 -12.82 -17.25
CA LYS A 195 28.14 -12.89 -16.39
C LYS A 195 27.86 -11.51 -15.77
N GLU A 196 26.76 -11.37 -15.08
CA GLU A 196 26.50 -10.20 -14.25
C GLU A 196 27.59 -10.02 -13.19
N ALA A 197 28.05 -8.78 -12.96
CA ALA A 197 29.03 -8.45 -11.93
C ALA A 197 28.42 -8.60 -10.53
N ASP A 198 27.15 -8.28 -10.36
CA ASP A 198 26.37 -8.39 -9.14
C ASP A 198 24.96 -8.86 -9.48
N SER A 199 24.53 -9.97 -8.86
CA SER A 199 23.19 -10.53 -9.05
C SER A 199 22.05 -9.65 -8.50
N THR A 200 22.39 -8.65 -7.68
CA THR A 200 21.44 -7.68 -7.11
C THR A 200 21.39 -6.37 -7.91
N ASP A 201 22.18 -6.27 -8.99
CA ASP A 201 22.25 -5.06 -9.80
C ASP A 201 20.94 -4.87 -10.57
N THR A 202 20.25 -3.78 -10.30
CA THR A 202 19.01 -3.40 -10.99
C THR A 202 19.20 -3.06 -12.47
N PHE A 203 20.44 -2.95 -12.96
CA PHE A 203 20.73 -2.84 -14.38
C PHE A 203 20.18 -4.05 -15.15
N TRP A 204 20.33 -5.24 -14.59
CA TRP A 204 19.89 -6.48 -15.18
C TRP A 204 18.43 -6.79 -14.83
N TYR A 205 17.47 -6.16 -15.53
CA TYR A 205 16.07 -6.59 -15.44
C TYR A 205 15.89 -8.01 -15.99
N THR A 206 16.48 -8.27 -17.18
CA THR A 206 16.60 -9.60 -17.71
C THR A 206 18.04 -10.05 -17.48
N ALA A 207 18.22 -11.03 -16.65
CA ALA A 207 19.56 -11.51 -16.29
C ALA A 207 20.24 -12.17 -17.51
N PRO A 208 21.56 -12.00 -17.68
CA PRO A 208 22.29 -12.56 -18.82
C PRO A 208 22.14 -14.07 -18.99
N ASN A 209 21.97 -14.81 -17.89
CA ASN A 209 21.76 -16.27 -17.91
C ASN A 209 20.42 -16.71 -18.48
N THR A 210 19.45 -15.81 -18.64
CA THR A 210 18.14 -16.07 -19.26
C THR A 210 18.08 -15.65 -20.74
N MET A 211 19.13 -14.97 -21.23
CA MET A 211 19.27 -14.56 -22.63
C MET A 211 19.96 -15.67 -23.44
N GLU A 212 19.17 -16.62 -23.94
CA GLU A 212 19.70 -17.85 -24.56
C GLU A 212 20.21 -17.72 -26.00
N GLN A 213 19.96 -16.58 -26.65
CA GLN A 213 20.25 -16.39 -28.07
C GLN A 213 20.99 -15.08 -28.39
N GLU A 214 21.23 -14.25 -27.39
CA GLU A 214 21.86 -12.94 -27.58
C GLU A 214 23.38 -13.02 -27.53
N MET A 215 24.02 -12.44 -28.55
CA MET A 215 25.45 -12.14 -28.51
C MET A 215 25.63 -10.60 -28.53
N PHE A 216 26.51 -10.11 -27.69
CA PHE A 216 26.69 -8.68 -27.50
C PHE A 216 27.94 -8.18 -28.21
N VAL A 217 27.79 -7.05 -28.88
CA VAL A 217 28.87 -6.35 -29.60
C VAL A 217 28.94 -4.89 -29.14
N SER A 218 30.07 -4.22 -29.46
CA SER A 218 30.21 -2.77 -29.21
C SER A 218 29.24 -1.96 -30.09
N GLU A 219 28.98 -0.69 -29.71
CA GLU A 219 28.17 0.24 -30.50
C GLU A 219 28.76 0.42 -31.93
N GLU A 220 30.07 0.57 -31.99
CA GLU A 220 30.78 0.73 -33.28
C GLU A 220 30.62 -0.49 -34.19
N THR A 221 30.74 -1.68 -33.63
CA THR A 221 30.54 -2.94 -34.34
C THR A 221 29.09 -3.11 -34.79
N PHE A 222 28.12 -2.80 -33.91
CA PHE A 222 26.71 -2.85 -34.25
C PHE A 222 26.37 -1.93 -35.43
N ASP A 223 26.81 -0.69 -35.39
CA ASP A 223 26.62 0.30 -36.46
C ASP A 223 27.32 -0.10 -37.76
N ALA A 224 28.52 -0.66 -37.67
CA ALA A 224 29.24 -1.17 -38.83
C ALA A 224 28.48 -2.32 -39.52
N ILE A 225 27.96 -3.27 -38.75
CA ILE A 225 27.13 -4.37 -39.24
C ILE A 225 25.86 -3.84 -39.91
N VAL A 226 25.14 -2.92 -39.25
CA VAL A 226 23.93 -2.31 -39.82
C VAL A 226 24.23 -1.60 -41.15
N LYS A 227 25.34 -0.89 -41.25
CA LYS A 227 25.74 -0.19 -42.45
C LYS A 227 26.21 -1.08 -43.58
N GLN A 228 26.97 -2.15 -43.25
CA GLN A 228 27.61 -3.03 -44.25
C GLN A 228 26.63 -4.09 -44.76
N PHE A 229 25.84 -4.71 -43.86
CA PHE A 229 24.95 -5.82 -44.19
C PHE A 229 23.48 -5.41 -44.34
N ALA A 230 23.12 -4.15 -44.07
CA ALA A 230 21.81 -3.53 -44.27
C ALA A 230 20.62 -4.41 -43.88
N PRO A 231 20.54 -4.89 -42.62
CA PRO A 231 19.38 -5.64 -42.12
C PRO A 231 18.10 -4.81 -42.31
N GLU A 232 16.94 -5.46 -42.53
CA GLU A 232 15.69 -4.73 -42.81
C GLU A 232 15.26 -3.84 -41.63
N LYS A 233 15.49 -4.29 -40.42
CA LYS A 233 15.05 -3.61 -39.19
C LYS A 233 16.02 -3.83 -38.04
N ILE A 234 15.98 -2.89 -37.10
CA ILE A 234 16.59 -2.97 -35.80
C ILE A 234 15.45 -3.12 -34.79
N ASN A 235 15.39 -4.26 -34.11
CA ASN A 235 14.44 -4.48 -33.03
C ASN A 235 14.96 -3.83 -31.75
N TYR A 236 14.05 -3.39 -30.90
CA TYR A 236 14.40 -2.89 -29.57
C TYR A 236 13.46 -3.44 -28.52
N ALA A 237 13.99 -3.68 -27.34
CA ALA A 237 13.25 -3.92 -26.12
C ALA A 237 13.76 -2.93 -25.06
N THR A 238 12.88 -2.12 -24.53
CA THR A 238 13.21 -1.20 -23.43
C THR A 238 12.37 -1.53 -22.21
N ASN A 239 13.01 -1.63 -21.07
CA ASN A 239 12.40 -1.87 -19.77
C ASN A 239 12.82 -0.75 -18.81
N VAL A 240 11.85 -0.06 -18.25
CA VAL A 240 12.04 1.03 -17.29
C VAL A 240 11.62 0.55 -15.93
N LEU A 241 12.56 0.47 -15.01
CA LEU A 241 12.34 0.07 -13.62
C LEU A 241 11.91 1.31 -12.83
N LEU A 242 10.72 1.26 -12.26
CA LEU A 242 10.13 2.37 -11.54
C LEU A 242 10.37 2.25 -10.02
N ASP A 243 10.59 3.39 -9.36
CA ASP A 243 10.70 3.43 -7.88
C ASP A 243 9.35 3.12 -7.23
N TYR A 244 9.11 1.83 -6.92
CA TYR A 244 7.87 1.38 -6.28
C TYR A 244 7.70 1.93 -4.87
N THR A 245 8.76 2.40 -4.20
CA THR A 245 8.66 3.01 -2.87
C THR A 245 7.91 4.35 -2.91
N LYS A 246 7.80 4.97 -4.06
CA LYS A 246 7.04 6.21 -4.31
C LYS A 246 5.57 5.95 -4.66
N ILE A 247 5.21 4.70 -4.95
CA ILE A 247 3.81 4.32 -5.15
C ILE A 247 3.16 4.15 -3.78
N ASN A 248 2.10 4.89 -3.53
CA ASN A 248 1.42 4.93 -2.23
C ASN A 248 -0.10 5.05 -2.41
N GLN A 249 -0.84 4.98 -1.29
CA GLN A 249 -2.30 5.05 -1.29
C GLN A 249 -2.88 6.26 -2.05
N LYS A 250 -2.14 7.38 -2.15
CA LYS A 250 -2.65 8.63 -2.77
C LYS A 250 -2.53 8.61 -4.28
N ASN A 251 -1.46 8.03 -4.82
CA ASN A 251 -1.16 8.05 -6.25
C ASN A 251 -1.41 6.72 -6.98
N VAL A 252 -1.65 5.63 -6.25
CA VAL A 252 -1.86 4.29 -6.84
C VAL A 252 -2.99 4.25 -7.87
N ALA A 253 -4.06 5.02 -7.67
CA ALA A 253 -5.18 5.08 -8.60
C ALA A 253 -4.81 5.79 -9.91
N ASP A 254 -4.03 6.86 -9.82
CA ASP A 254 -3.54 7.61 -10.98
C ASP A 254 -2.53 6.77 -11.77
N VAL A 255 -1.61 6.08 -11.06
CA VAL A 255 -0.67 5.14 -11.68
C VAL A 255 -1.40 4.05 -12.45
N GLN A 256 -2.36 3.39 -11.81
CA GLN A 256 -3.17 2.37 -12.47
C GLN A 256 -3.86 2.92 -13.72
N TYR A 257 -4.47 4.10 -13.62
CA TYR A 257 -5.14 4.74 -14.74
C TYR A 257 -4.20 4.99 -15.91
N TYR A 258 -3.00 5.55 -15.67
CA TYR A 258 -2.03 5.81 -16.75
C TYR A 258 -1.49 4.53 -17.38
N ILE A 259 -1.18 3.50 -16.58
CA ILE A 259 -0.75 2.20 -17.11
C ILE A 259 -1.85 1.59 -18.00
N GLU A 260 -3.13 1.68 -17.59
CA GLU A 260 -4.25 1.21 -18.41
C GLU A 260 -4.45 2.04 -19.70
N GLN A 261 -4.13 3.34 -19.69
CA GLN A 261 -4.15 4.15 -20.90
C GLN A 261 -3.01 3.77 -21.85
N PHE A 262 -1.79 3.59 -21.35
CA PHE A 262 -0.65 3.16 -22.16
C PHE A 262 -0.94 1.84 -22.88
N HIS A 263 -1.55 0.86 -22.21
CA HIS A 263 -1.99 -0.37 -22.86
C HIS A 263 -3.05 -0.19 -23.96
N LYS A 264 -3.88 0.84 -23.87
CA LYS A 264 -4.89 1.14 -24.91
C LYS A 264 -4.30 1.87 -26.11
N GLU A 265 -3.30 2.71 -25.87
CA GLU A 265 -2.68 3.56 -26.91
C GLU A 265 -1.58 2.80 -27.67
N ASP A 266 -0.95 1.82 -27.02
CA ASP A 266 0.19 1.09 -27.57
C ASP A 266 0.12 -0.41 -27.23
N GLU A 267 -0.14 -1.23 -28.22
CA GLU A 267 -0.20 -2.69 -28.07
C GLU A 267 1.17 -3.31 -27.72
N SER A 268 2.26 -2.61 -28.00
CA SER A 268 3.61 -3.06 -27.67
C SER A 268 4.05 -2.69 -26.25
N PHE A 269 3.22 -1.95 -25.51
CA PHE A 269 3.46 -1.61 -24.11
C PHE A 269 3.23 -2.84 -23.20
N THR A 270 4.15 -3.05 -22.29
CA THR A 270 4.08 -4.13 -21.29
C THR A 270 4.28 -3.58 -19.88
N ASP A 271 3.74 -4.25 -18.89
CA ASP A 271 3.97 -3.95 -17.48
C ASP A 271 4.01 -5.23 -16.66
N SER A 272 4.67 -5.17 -15.49
CA SER A 272 4.76 -6.29 -14.55
C SER A 272 3.75 -6.20 -13.39
N PHE A 273 3.09 -5.07 -13.18
CA PHE A 273 2.43 -4.78 -11.91
C PHE A 273 0.97 -4.29 -11.97
N LEU A 274 0.37 -4.10 -13.13
CA LEU A 274 -1.02 -3.66 -13.26
C LEU A 274 -2.00 -4.59 -12.54
N ASN A 275 -1.79 -5.90 -12.66
CA ASN A 275 -2.62 -6.88 -11.97
C ASN A 275 -2.51 -6.77 -10.45
N LEU A 276 -1.32 -6.49 -9.94
CA LEU A 276 -1.07 -6.24 -8.53
C LEU A 276 -1.81 -4.99 -8.06
N LEU A 277 -1.78 -3.88 -8.82
CA LEU A 277 -2.53 -2.66 -8.50
C LEU A 277 -4.04 -2.92 -8.48
N LYS A 278 -4.57 -3.66 -9.45
CA LYS A 278 -6.00 -4.06 -9.48
C LYS A 278 -6.38 -4.89 -8.26
N GLN A 279 -5.52 -5.83 -7.88
CA GLN A 279 -5.73 -6.64 -6.69
C GLN A 279 -5.71 -5.80 -5.42
N TYR A 280 -4.72 -4.91 -5.29
CA TYR A 280 -4.64 -3.95 -4.18
C TYR A 280 -5.92 -3.12 -4.03
N GLN A 281 -6.50 -2.61 -5.14
CA GLN A 281 -7.74 -1.83 -5.08
C GLN A 281 -8.94 -2.65 -4.56
N LYS A 282 -8.98 -3.94 -4.86
CA LYS A 282 -10.01 -4.85 -4.31
C LYS A 282 -9.78 -5.07 -2.81
N ASP A 283 -8.54 -5.29 -2.40
CA ASP A 283 -8.17 -5.55 -1.02
C ASP A 283 -8.36 -4.32 -0.13
N LYS A 284 -8.07 -3.13 -0.66
CA LYS A 284 -8.38 -1.85 -0.01
C LYS A 284 -9.84 -1.74 0.43
N LYS A 285 -10.79 -2.13 -0.45
CA LYS A 285 -12.23 -2.12 -0.10
C LYS A 285 -12.54 -3.09 1.04
N THR A 286 -11.92 -4.26 1.03
CA THR A 286 -12.10 -5.28 2.08
C THR A 286 -11.57 -4.76 3.42
N ILE A 287 -10.38 -4.15 3.43
CA ILE A 287 -9.79 -3.54 4.63
C ILE A 287 -10.68 -2.42 5.16
N ASP A 288 -11.22 -1.57 4.30
CA ASP A 288 -12.12 -0.49 4.70
C ASP A 288 -13.36 -1.04 5.43
N ILE A 289 -14.00 -2.06 4.89
CA ILE A 289 -15.14 -2.71 5.50
C ILE A 289 -14.75 -3.33 6.85
N THR A 290 -13.62 -4.03 6.91
CA THR A 290 -13.14 -4.68 8.14
C THR A 290 -12.87 -3.66 9.25
N LEU A 291 -12.22 -2.54 8.95
CA LEU A 291 -11.97 -1.48 9.91
C LEU A 291 -13.28 -0.89 10.46
N TRP A 292 -14.26 -0.62 9.60
CA TRP A 292 -15.57 -0.12 10.04
C TRP A 292 -16.33 -1.13 10.90
N VAL A 293 -16.29 -2.42 10.55
CA VAL A 293 -16.93 -3.49 11.32
C VAL A 293 -16.36 -3.58 12.74
N LEU A 294 -15.03 -3.40 12.89
CA LEU A 294 -14.37 -3.41 14.20
C LEU A 294 -14.61 -2.13 15.01
N GLU A 295 -14.64 -0.98 14.36
CA GLU A 295 -14.67 0.32 15.02
C GLU A 295 -16.06 0.75 15.48
N LEU A 296 -17.11 0.54 14.67
CA LEU A 296 -18.45 1.00 14.96
C LEU A 296 -19.00 0.50 16.32
N PRO A 297 -18.87 -0.78 16.68
CA PRO A 297 -19.34 -1.27 17.97
C PRO A 297 -18.54 -0.70 19.15
N LEU A 298 -17.23 -0.52 18.99
CA LEU A 298 -16.40 0.08 20.03
C LEU A 298 -16.79 1.52 20.28
N LEU A 299 -17.02 2.30 19.20
CA LEU A 299 -17.55 3.67 19.29
C LEU A 299 -18.93 3.69 19.98
N GLY A 300 -19.81 2.76 19.62
CA GLY A 300 -21.13 2.62 20.25
C GLY A 300 -21.02 2.43 21.76
N LEU A 301 -20.10 1.60 22.21
CA LEU A 301 -19.87 1.34 23.63
C LEU A 301 -19.33 2.58 24.37
N VAL A 302 -18.38 3.29 23.78
CA VAL A 302 -17.83 4.52 24.35
C VAL A 302 -18.90 5.63 24.43
N LEU A 303 -19.73 5.77 23.39
CA LEU A 303 -20.84 6.74 23.36
C LEU A 303 -21.91 6.39 24.40
N ALA A 304 -22.25 5.10 24.59
CA ALA A 304 -23.14 4.63 25.64
C ALA A 304 -22.58 4.96 27.04
N PHE A 305 -21.26 4.77 27.23
CA PHE A 305 -20.58 5.16 28.48
C PHE A 305 -20.68 6.66 28.74
N ILE A 306 -20.40 7.50 27.74
CA ILE A 306 -20.52 8.96 27.85
C ILE A 306 -21.95 9.38 28.21
N TYR A 307 -22.95 8.77 27.55
CA TYR A 307 -24.37 9.01 27.82
C TYR A 307 -24.74 8.65 29.27
N MET A 308 -24.30 7.47 29.77
CA MET A 308 -24.59 7.00 31.10
C MET A 308 -23.93 7.88 32.18
N VAL A 309 -22.64 8.19 32.02
CA VAL A 309 -21.91 9.07 32.97
C VAL A 309 -22.54 10.46 33.02
N THR A 310 -22.95 10.99 31.85
CA THR A 310 -23.64 12.28 31.81
C THR A 310 -25.01 12.22 32.52
N GLY A 311 -25.75 11.13 32.35
CA GLY A 311 -26.99 10.90 33.09
C GLY A 311 -26.78 10.93 34.61
N GLN A 312 -25.77 10.22 35.12
CA GLN A 312 -25.41 10.24 36.55
C GLN A 312 -25.00 11.64 37.05
N ILE A 313 -24.26 12.41 36.23
CA ILE A 313 -23.92 13.79 36.57
C ILE A 313 -25.20 14.60 36.74
N ILE A 314 -26.13 14.52 35.80
CA ILE A 314 -27.39 15.28 35.84
C ILE A 314 -28.26 14.88 37.02
N ASP A 315 -28.38 13.57 37.29
CA ASP A 315 -29.15 13.06 38.42
C ASP A 315 -28.60 13.59 39.76
N THR A 316 -27.30 13.64 39.90
CA THR A 316 -26.63 14.26 41.08
C THR A 316 -26.87 15.76 41.17
N GLU A 317 -27.07 16.45 40.04
CA GLU A 317 -27.23 17.91 39.93
C GLU A 317 -28.68 18.37 39.79
N GLN A 318 -29.67 17.46 39.88
CA GLN A 318 -31.09 17.80 39.74
C GLN A 318 -31.55 18.88 40.73
N GLY A 319 -31.05 18.86 41.97
CA GLY A 319 -31.32 19.88 42.98
C GLY A 319 -30.79 21.27 42.58
N GLU A 320 -29.59 21.35 42.00
CA GLU A 320 -29.00 22.58 41.50
C GLU A 320 -29.77 23.10 40.30
N ILE A 321 -30.17 22.22 39.37
CA ILE A 321 -30.98 22.58 38.20
C ILE A 321 -32.35 23.13 38.63
N ALA A 322 -33.02 22.49 39.60
CA ALA A 322 -34.28 22.93 40.15
C ALA A 322 -34.16 24.32 40.83
N MET A 323 -33.08 24.58 41.59
CA MET A 323 -32.80 25.88 42.17
C MET A 323 -32.56 26.96 41.13
N MET A 324 -31.81 26.66 40.04
CA MET A 324 -31.61 27.60 38.94
C MET A 324 -32.93 27.95 38.26
N ARG A 325 -33.80 26.98 38.07
CA ARG A 325 -35.14 27.21 37.47
C ARG A 325 -36.04 28.05 38.37
N SER A 326 -36.02 27.84 39.69
CA SER A 326 -36.79 28.65 40.63
C SER A 326 -36.35 30.13 40.66
N ARG A 327 -35.08 30.39 40.30
CA ARG A 327 -34.52 31.74 40.14
C ARG A 327 -34.76 32.34 38.75
N GLY A 328 -35.57 31.68 37.90
CA GLY A 328 -35.99 32.23 36.60
C GLY A 328 -35.10 31.85 35.41
N TYR A 329 -34.14 30.94 35.55
CA TYR A 329 -33.34 30.48 34.43
C TYR A 329 -34.22 29.71 33.41
N ARG A 330 -34.09 30.09 32.13
CA ARG A 330 -34.75 29.37 31.03
C ARG A 330 -34.05 28.03 30.76
N ARG A 331 -34.81 27.06 30.25
CA ARG A 331 -34.28 25.73 29.88
C ARG A 331 -33.08 25.82 28.92
N SER A 332 -33.13 26.72 27.93
CA SER A 332 -32.05 26.97 26.98
C SER A 332 -30.77 27.48 27.65
N GLN A 333 -30.86 28.26 28.72
CA GLN A 333 -29.70 28.76 29.45
C GLN A 333 -29.01 27.68 30.27
N ILE A 334 -29.79 26.70 30.79
CA ILE A 334 -29.24 25.52 31.45
C ILE A 334 -28.51 24.64 30.45
N VAL A 335 -29.16 24.33 29.31
CA VAL A 335 -28.53 23.58 28.23
C VAL A 335 -27.26 24.27 27.74
N ALA A 336 -27.26 25.59 27.57
CA ALA A 336 -26.08 26.36 27.14
C ALA A 336 -24.92 26.28 28.17
N LEU A 337 -25.22 26.20 29.47
CA LEU A 337 -24.22 26.04 30.51
C LEU A 337 -23.52 24.66 30.42
N TYR A 338 -24.30 23.59 30.23
CA TYR A 338 -23.74 22.24 30.03
C TYR A 338 -23.02 22.10 28.67
N ALA A 339 -23.53 22.78 27.63
CA ALA A 339 -22.86 22.81 26.32
C ALA A 339 -21.48 23.50 26.46
N LEU A 340 -21.37 24.61 27.20
CA LEU A 340 -20.10 25.24 27.47
C LEU A 340 -19.14 24.33 28.24
N GLN A 341 -19.65 23.62 29.25
CA GLN A 341 -18.88 22.62 29.98
C GLN A 341 -18.38 21.47 29.04
N ALA A 342 -19.25 20.93 28.19
CA ALA A 342 -18.90 19.93 27.22
C ALA A 342 -17.85 20.42 26.22
N CYS A 343 -17.96 21.67 25.72
CA CYS A 343 -16.96 22.27 24.85
C CYS A 343 -15.58 22.34 25.50
N ILE A 344 -15.52 22.80 26.80
CA ILE A 344 -14.24 22.85 27.52
C ILE A 344 -13.64 21.44 27.69
N LEU A 345 -14.44 20.45 28.06
CA LEU A 345 -13.97 19.08 28.21
C LEU A 345 -13.52 18.49 26.87
N CYS A 346 -14.23 18.74 25.78
CA CYS A 346 -13.87 18.30 24.44
C CYS A 346 -12.58 18.95 23.92
N LEU A 347 -12.33 20.24 24.25
CA LEU A 347 -11.04 20.86 23.92
C LEU A 347 -9.88 20.17 24.65
N VAL A 348 -10.04 19.86 25.93
CA VAL A 348 -9.03 19.12 26.69
C VAL A 348 -8.88 17.70 26.14
N ALA A 349 -10.00 17.03 25.81
CA ALA A 349 -10.01 15.71 25.23
C ALA A 349 -9.32 15.67 23.85
N LEU A 350 -9.48 16.71 23.03
CA LEU A 350 -8.79 16.84 21.74
C LEU A 350 -7.27 16.98 21.92
N LEU A 351 -6.84 17.81 22.88
CA LEU A 351 -5.41 18.02 23.15
C LEU A 351 -4.71 16.77 23.66
N ILE A 352 -5.39 15.94 24.45
CA ILE A 352 -4.83 14.70 25.03
C ILE A 352 -5.12 13.49 24.12
N GLY A 353 -6.32 13.40 23.57
CA GLY A 353 -6.80 12.25 22.80
C GLY A 353 -6.09 12.09 21.45
N THR A 354 -5.79 13.20 20.75
CA THR A 354 -5.09 13.11 19.46
C THR A 354 -3.66 12.57 19.59
N PRO A 355 -2.80 13.03 20.52
CA PRO A 355 -1.50 12.40 20.77
C PRO A 355 -1.61 10.96 21.26
N LEU A 356 -2.60 10.68 22.10
CA LEU A 356 -2.87 9.30 22.56
C LEU A 356 -3.26 8.40 21.39
N GLY A 357 -4.13 8.85 20.50
CA GLY A 357 -4.51 8.16 19.27
C GLY A 357 -3.32 7.87 18.35
N TYR A 358 -2.39 8.83 18.23
CA TYR A 358 -1.13 8.64 17.54
C TYR A 358 -0.28 7.54 18.18
N GLY A 359 -0.16 7.54 19.51
CA GLY A 359 0.55 6.51 20.26
C GLY A 359 -0.09 5.13 20.10
N LEU A 360 -1.43 5.04 20.20
CA LEU A 360 -2.18 3.79 20.00
C LEU A 360 -2.02 3.25 18.57
N CYS A 361 -2.02 4.11 17.56
CA CYS A 361 -1.78 3.71 16.19
C CYS A 361 -0.38 3.10 16.01
N LYS A 362 0.66 3.70 16.57
CA LYS A 362 2.02 3.15 16.54
C LYS A 362 2.13 1.83 17.28
N LEU A 363 1.46 1.70 18.41
CA LEU A 363 1.37 0.44 19.16
C LEU A 363 0.70 -0.66 18.33
N ALA A 364 -0.44 -0.37 17.71
CA ALA A 364 -1.14 -1.31 16.83
C ALA A 364 -0.29 -1.71 15.61
N ALA A 365 0.42 -0.73 15.02
CA ALA A 365 1.28 -0.94 13.87
C ALA A 365 2.54 -1.76 14.18
N SER A 366 3.05 -1.70 15.43
CA SER A 366 4.21 -2.49 15.86
C SER A 366 3.88 -3.96 16.14
N THR A 367 2.59 -4.29 16.27
CA THR A 367 2.11 -5.65 16.55
C THR A 367 1.81 -6.35 15.22
N THR A 368 2.79 -7.00 14.60
CA THR A 368 2.61 -7.71 13.31
C THR A 368 2.20 -9.17 13.50
N ASP A 369 2.76 -9.83 14.52
CA ASP A 369 2.39 -11.17 14.92
C ASP A 369 2.04 -11.16 16.42
N PHE A 370 1.26 -12.13 16.87
CA PHE A 370 0.73 -12.19 18.22
C PHE A 370 1.82 -11.86 19.28
N LEU A 371 1.84 -10.58 19.73
CA LEU A 371 2.77 -10.02 20.74
C LEU A 371 4.25 -9.88 20.33
N THR A 372 4.60 -10.01 19.07
CA THR A 372 5.95 -9.66 18.60
C THR A 372 6.00 -8.21 18.10
N PHE A 373 6.92 -7.41 18.67
CA PHE A 373 7.07 -5.99 18.34
C PHE A 373 8.23 -5.79 17.36
N HIS A 374 7.93 -5.32 16.15
CA HIS A 374 8.93 -4.98 15.14
C HIS A 374 8.97 -3.47 14.89
N ALA A 375 10.08 -2.82 15.23
CA ALA A 375 10.23 -1.36 15.10
C ALA A 375 10.37 -0.87 13.64
N GLY A 376 10.73 -1.74 12.69
CA GLY A 376 11.09 -1.36 11.31
C GLY A 376 9.99 -0.68 10.49
N ASN A 377 8.72 -0.95 10.78
CA ASN A 377 7.59 -0.46 9.98
C ASN A 377 6.92 0.82 10.52
N LEU A 378 7.44 1.39 11.61
CA LEU A 378 6.87 2.58 12.26
C LEU A 378 6.99 3.86 11.45
N SER A 379 7.94 3.91 10.50
CA SER A 379 8.17 5.08 9.64
C SER A 379 7.03 5.37 8.66
N MET A 380 6.18 4.39 8.35
CA MET A 380 5.03 4.57 7.45
C MET A 380 3.83 5.24 8.11
N TYR A 381 3.81 5.31 9.45
CA TYR A 381 2.72 5.87 10.23
C TYR A 381 3.05 7.30 10.67
N HIS A 382 2.76 8.26 9.80
CA HIS A 382 3.01 9.68 10.04
C HIS A 382 1.76 10.40 10.57
N PHE A 383 2.00 11.40 11.42
CA PHE A 383 0.94 12.32 11.81
C PHE A 383 0.39 13.05 10.58
N THR A 384 -0.91 12.94 10.35
CA THR A 384 -1.59 13.62 9.25
C THR A 384 -2.59 14.64 9.78
N PRO A 385 -2.75 15.84 9.16
CA PRO A 385 -3.75 16.82 9.57
C PRO A 385 -5.19 16.26 9.59
N VAL A 386 -5.45 15.22 8.82
CA VAL A 386 -6.74 14.51 8.79
C VAL A 386 -7.12 13.96 10.16
N MET A 387 -6.16 13.56 10.99
CA MET A 387 -6.41 13.10 12.37
C MET A 387 -7.11 14.17 13.20
N LEU A 388 -6.74 15.45 13.03
CA LEU A 388 -7.38 16.57 13.74
C LEU A 388 -8.83 16.76 13.29
N VAL A 389 -9.11 16.60 12.00
CA VAL A 389 -10.48 16.69 11.46
C VAL A 389 -11.35 15.58 12.05
N TYR A 390 -10.85 14.36 12.09
CA TYR A 390 -11.54 13.23 12.72
C TYR A 390 -11.72 13.41 14.23
N GLY A 391 -10.71 13.94 14.94
CA GLY A 391 -10.79 14.29 16.35
C GLY A 391 -11.85 15.38 16.63
N LEU A 392 -11.94 16.40 15.77
CA LEU A 392 -13.00 17.42 15.85
C LEU A 392 -14.40 16.81 15.60
N ALA A 393 -14.54 15.95 14.63
CA ALA A 393 -15.80 15.25 14.38
C ALA A 393 -16.22 14.39 15.57
N ALA A 394 -15.29 13.63 16.15
CA ALA A 394 -15.51 12.85 17.37
C ALA A 394 -15.93 13.73 18.56
N SER A 395 -15.27 14.88 18.73
CA SER A 395 -15.63 15.86 19.77
C SER A 395 -17.04 16.41 19.57
N ALA A 396 -17.43 16.71 18.34
CA ALA A 396 -18.79 17.18 18.04
C ALA A 396 -19.85 16.10 18.37
N VAL A 397 -19.59 14.83 18.01
CA VAL A 397 -20.46 13.69 18.38
C VAL A 397 -20.50 13.53 19.91
N GLY A 398 -19.37 13.64 20.60
CA GLY A 398 -19.30 13.58 22.07
C GLY A 398 -20.14 14.67 22.73
N ILE A 399 -20.08 15.91 22.23
CA ILE A 399 -20.94 17.01 22.72
C ILE A 399 -22.42 16.69 22.54
N LEU A 400 -22.82 16.15 21.36
CA LEU A 400 -24.21 15.75 21.12
C LEU A 400 -24.67 14.71 22.13
N PHE A 401 -23.88 13.68 22.39
CA PHE A 401 -24.22 12.62 23.33
C PHE A 401 -24.27 13.10 24.80
N ILE A 402 -23.48 14.12 25.17
CA ILE A 402 -23.60 14.81 26.46
C ILE A 402 -24.89 15.63 26.53
N LEU A 403 -25.27 16.33 25.46
CA LEU A 403 -26.44 17.19 25.46
C LEU A 403 -27.77 16.44 25.46
N ILE A 404 -27.84 15.21 24.93
CA ILE A 404 -29.08 14.42 24.91
C ILE A 404 -29.66 14.22 26.30
N PRO A 405 -28.93 13.67 27.30
CA PRO A 405 -29.44 13.55 28.69
C PRO A 405 -29.79 14.91 29.31
N VAL A 406 -28.96 15.94 29.06
CA VAL A 406 -29.18 17.31 29.57
C VAL A 406 -30.53 17.84 29.09
N VAL A 407 -30.83 17.73 27.78
CA VAL A 407 -32.10 18.21 27.21
C VAL A 407 -33.28 17.44 27.77
N ILE A 408 -33.16 16.10 27.92
CA ILE A 408 -34.24 15.27 28.47
C ILE A 408 -34.56 15.66 29.90
N HIS A 409 -33.55 15.79 30.78
CA HIS A 409 -33.73 16.01 32.22
C HIS A 409 -33.85 17.48 32.63
N SER A 410 -33.46 18.46 31.78
CA SER A 410 -33.57 19.89 32.08
C SER A 410 -35.02 20.41 32.19
N GLY A 411 -36.01 19.57 31.83
CA GLY A 411 -37.43 19.87 31.91
C GLY A 411 -38.11 19.52 33.24
N VAL A 412 -37.46 18.79 34.15
CA VAL A 412 -38.04 18.29 35.40
C VAL A 412 -38.31 19.39 36.39
N SER A 413 -39.53 19.46 36.94
CA SER A 413 -39.91 20.38 37.98
C SER A 413 -39.66 19.78 39.35
N ILE A 414 -39.57 20.65 40.42
CA ILE A 414 -39.35 20.23 41.81
C ILE A 414 -40.44 19.24 42.29
N VAL A 415 -41.66 19.39 41.77
CA VAL A 415 -42.79 18.49 42.12
C VAL A 415 -42.62 17.09 41.51
N GLN A 416 -42.13 17.01 40.28
CA GLN A 416 -41.82 15.74 39.58
C GLN A 416 -40.62 15.04 40.26
N GLN A 417 -39.63 15.76 40.73
CA GLN A 417 -38.46 15.21 41.41
C GLN A 417 -38.82 14.35 42.64
N LYS A 418 -39.81 14.74 43.47
CA LYS A 418 -40.30 13.99 44.60
C LYS A 418 -41.12 12.74 44.19
N SER A 419 -41.77 12.77 43.03
CA SER A 419 -42.57 11.66 42.51
C SER A 419 -41.69 10.63 41.78
N ASP A 420 -40.67 11.08 41.03
CA ASP A 420 -39.80 10.21 40.21
C ASP A 420 -38.72 9.49 41.01
N GLN A 421 -38.41 9.88 42.26
CA GLN A 421 -37.50 9.13 43.15
C GLN A 421 -37.94 7.67 43.43
N LYS A 422 -39.19 7.30 43.07
CA LYS A 422 -39.73 5.95 43.23
C LYS A 422 -39.77 5.12 41.94
N ILE A 423 -39.40 5.68 40.80
CA ILE A 423 -39.45 4.94 39.52
C ILE A 423 -38.02 4.90 38.94
N ASN A 424 -37.38 3.74 39.18
CA ASN A 424 -36.12 3.37 38.55
C ASN A 424 -36.35 3.33 37.01
N LYS A 425 -36.06 4.41 36.30
CA LYS A 425 -36.20 4.45 34.84
C LYS A 425 -35.10 3.58 34.23
N LYS A 426 -35.42 2.31 33.99
CA LYS A 426 -34.55 1.40 33.26
C LYS A 426 -34.19 1.99 31.93
N MET A 427 -32.94 1.90 31.52
CA MET A 427 -32.46 2.34 30.20
C MET A 427 -33.15 1.53 29.10
N PHE A 428 -33.18 2.08 27.87
CA PHE A 428 -33.88 1.44 26.74
C PHE A 428 -33.45 -0.01 26.53
N TRP A 429 -32.15 -0.30 26.56
CA TRP A 429 -31.62 -1.68 26.40
C TRP A 429 -31.94 -2.58 27.60
N GLU A 430 -32.03 -2.06 28.83
CA GLU A 430 -32.46 -2.82 30.01
C GLU A 430 -33.94 -3.14 29.95
N LYS A 431 -34.76 -2.19 29.46
CA LYS A 431 -36.22 -2.36 29.36
C LYS A 431 -36.60 -3.46 28.38
N TYR A 432 -35.84 -3.58 27.25
CA TYR A 432 -36.11 -4.58 26.21
C TYR A 432 -35.19 -5.80 26.28
N PHE A 433 -34.38 -5.94 27.35
CA PHE A 433 -33.43 -7.03 27.51
C PHE A 433 -32.49 -7.22 26.28
N LEU A 434 -32.20 -6.14 25.58
CA LEU A 434 -31.37 -6.17 24.39
C LEU A 434 -29.95 -6.67 24.66
N ASP A 435 -29.43 -6.40 25.85
CA ASP A 435 -28.15 -6.89 26.38
C ASP A 435 -28.12 -8.43 26.43
N ILE A 436 -29.18 -9.05 26.96
CA ILE A 436 -29.27 -10.51 27.08
C ILE A 436 -29.49 -11.16 25.70
N VAL A 437 -30.33 -10.56 24.85
CA VAL A 437 -30.56 -11.03 23.49
C VAL A 437 -29.25 -10.96 22.67
N LEU A 438 -28.55 -9.84 22.72
CA LEU A 438 -27.24 -9.66 22.05
C LEU A 438 -26.20 -10.65 22.56
N LEU A 439 -26.16 -10.90 23.88
CA LEU A 439 -25.29 -11.90 24.48
C LEU A 439 -25.62 -13.31 23.97
N GLY A 440 -26.89 -13.66 23.90
CA GLY A 440 -27.34 -14.96 23.38
C GLY A 440 -26.95 -15.15 21.90
N VAL A 441 -27.15 -14.10 21.07
CA VAL A 441 -26.75 -14.12 19.66
C VAL A 441 -25.23 -14.24 19.52
N SER A 442 -24.46 -13.48 20.30
CA SER A 442 -23.00 -13.52 20.22
C SER A 442 -22.42 -14.85 20.69
N ILE A 443 -22.99 -15.49 21.72
CA ILE A 443 -22.59 -16.84 22.15
C ILE A 443 -22.90 -17.88 21.04
N TYR A 444 -24.06 -17.76 20.38
CA TYR A 444 -24.41 -18.65 19.27
C TYR A 444 -23.46 -18.50 18.10
N LEU A 445 -23.11 -17.26 17.70
CA LEU A 445 -22.16 -16.98 16.65
C LEU A 445 -20.75 -17.47 17.01
N LEU A 446 -20.31 -17.25 18.24
CA LEU A 446 -19.02 -17.74 18.74
C LEU A 446 -18.93 -19.28 18.70
N HIS A 447 -20.05 -19.97 19.01
CA HIS A 447 -20.11 -21.42 18.89
C HIS A 447 -19.96 -21.89 17.44
N ASN A 448 -20.66 -21.25 16.50
CA ASN A 448 -20.52 -21.52 15.07
C ASN A 448 -19.11 -21.21 14.56
N PHE A 449 -18.52 -20.08 14.97
CA PHE A 449 -17.15 -19.73 14.63
C PHE A 449 -16.15 -20.81 15.08
N ASN A 450 -16.27 -21.29 16.31
CA ASN A 450 -15.40 -22.34 16.83
C ASN A 450 -15.52 -23.67 16.06
N GLN A 451 -16.69 -23.98 15.51
CA GLN A 451 -16.88 -25.17 14.67
C GLN A 451 -16.24 -25.02 13.28
N GLU A 452 -16.12 -23.80 12.77
CA GLU A 452 -15.56 -23.53 11.43
C GLU A 452 -14.08 -23.07 11.47
N ILE A 453 -13.51 -22.91 12.66
CA ILE A 453 -12.15 -22.34 12.84
C ILE A 453 -11.08 -23.10 12.06
N ASP A 454 -11.19 -24.42 11.97
CA ASP A 454 -10.24 -25.25 11.23
C ASP A 454 -10.35 -25.06 9.71
N LYS A 455 -11.57 -24.85 9.20
CA LYS A 455 -11.81 -24.52 7.79
C LYS A 455 -11.29 -23.10 7.47
N ILE A 456 -11.45 -22.16 8.40
CA ILE A 456 -10.97 -20.78 8.28
C ILE A 456 -9.44 -20.76 8.27
N ARG A 457 -8.81 -21.53 9.18
CA ARG A 457 -7.34 -21.69 9.20
C ARG A 457 -6.81 -22.32 7.93
N ALA A 458 -7.45 -23.38 7.43
CA ALA A 458 -7.06 -24.03 6.18
C ALA A 458 -7.18 -23.07 4.98
N ARG A 459 -8.23 -22.23 4.91
CA ARG A 459 -8.39 -21.21 3.89
C ARG A 459 -7.32 -20.10 4.00
N ALA A 460 -7.01 -19.67 5.22
CA ALA A 460 -5.96 -18.68 5.46
C ALA A 460 -4.57 -19.19 5.04
N LEU A 461 -4.24 -20.45 5.31
CA LEU A 461 -3.01 -21.10 4.86
C LEU A 461 -2.92 -21.25 3.34
N LEU A 462 -4.07 -21.34 2.65
CA LEU A 462 -4.15 -21.36 1.19
C LEU A 462 -4.19 -19.96 0.55
N GLY A 463 -3.93 -18.89 1.32
CA GLY A 463 -3.97 -17.51 0.81
C GLY A 463 -5.37 -17.01 0.46
N ALA A 464 -6.43 -17.72 0.85
CA ALA A 464 -7.81 -17.29 0.59
C ALA A 464 -8.18 -16.10 1.51
N LYS A 465 -8.88 -15.12 0.94
CA LYS A 465 -9.30 -13.91 1.67
C LYS A 465 -10.25 -14.28 2.80
N MET A 466 -9.97 -13.73 3.99
CA MET A 466 -10.87 -13.85 5.13
C MET A 466 -12.10 -12.95 4.93
N ASP A 467 -13.30 -13.48 5.28
CA ASP A 467 -14.51 -12.69 5.29
C ASP A 467 -14.48 -11.71 6.49
N PRO A 468 -14.62 -10.38 6.27
CA PRO A 468 -14.65 -9.39 7.34
C PRO A 468 -15.75 -9.65 8.39
N LEU A 469 -16.81 -10.33 8.01
CA LEU A 469 -17.92 -10.68 8.93
C LEU A 469 -17.50 -11.63 10.06
N ILE A 470 -16.40 -12.36 9.89
CA ILE A 470 -15.84 -13.22 10.94
C ILE A 470 -15.44 -12.41 12.18
N PHE A 471 -14.96 -11.18 11.98
CA PHE A 471 -14.58 -10.29 13.08
C PHE A 471 -15.79 -9.69 13.81
N LEU A 472 -16.95 -9.62 13.15
CA LEU A 472 -18.19 -9.09 13.73
C LEU A 472 -18.63 -9.87 14.97
N ASP A 473 -18.41 -11.18 14.99
CA ASP A 473 -18.76 -12.05 16.11
C ASP A 473 -18.03 -11.68 17.39
N SER A 474 -16.71 -11.56 17.33
CA SER A 474 -15.90 -11.16 18.50
C SER A 474 -16.28 -9.78 19.02
N VAL A 475 -16.61 -8.85 18.11
CA VAL A 475 -17.00 -7.49 18.46
C VAL A 475 -18.38 -7.45 19.09
N LEU A 476 -19.36 -8.20 18.56
CA LEU A 476 -20.69 -8.35 19.17
C LEU A 476 -20.61 -8.91 20.58
N PHE A 477 -19.73 -9.89 20.82
CA PHE A 477 -19.50 -10.44 22.15
C PHE A 477 -18.97 -9.38 23.12
N ILE A 478 -17.97 -8.58 22.71
CA ILE A 478 -17.41 -7.50 23.54
C ILE A 478 -18.49 -6.46 23.89
N VAL A 479 -19.31 -6.06 22.90
CA VAL A 479 -20.40 -5.10 23.11
C VAL A 479 -21.46 -5.67 24.04
N ALA A 480 -21.88 -6.91 23.83
CA ALA A 480 -22.87 -7.56 24.65
C ALA A 480 -22.40 -7.68 26.11
N MET A 481 -21.16 -8.09 26.33
CA MET A 481 -20.54 -8.14 27.67
C MET A 481 -20.43 -6.75 28.28
N GLY A 482 -20.05 -5.73 27.50
CA GLY A 482 -19.99 -4.33 27.94
C GLY A 482 -21.36 -3.83 28.40
N LEU A 483 -22.43 -4.11 27.66
CA LEU A 483 -23.82 -3.73 28.05
C LEU A 483 -24.29 -4.47 29.30
N VAL A 484 -23.94 -5.77 29.46
CA VAL A 484 -24.24 -6.52 30.69
C VAL A 484 -23.50 -5.94 31.87
N VAL A 485 -22.22 -5.58 31.74
CA VAL A 485 -21.47 -4.92 32.83
C VAL A 485 -22.08 -3.56 33.17
N LEU A 486 -22.48 -2.78 32.16
CA LEU A 486 -23.17 -1.50 32.37
C LEU A 486 -24.54 -1.66 33.09
N ARG A 487 -25.22 -2.84 32.94
CA ARG A 487 -26.45 -3.13 33.66
C ARG A 487 -26.21 -3.50 35.12
N LEU A 488 -25.05 -4.07 35.44
CA LEU A 488 -24.69 -4.49 36.80
C LEU A 488 -24.16 -3.33 37.66
N LEU A 489 -23.67 -2.27 37.02
CA LEU A 489 -23.23 -1.00 37.62
C LEU A 489 -24.40 -0.06 37.92
#